data_1b6e30d0a4d40f938820f6a3df7e1664
#
_entry.id   1b6e30d0a4d40f938820f6a3df7e1664
#
_cell.length_a   1.000
_cell.length_b   1.000
_cell.length_c   1.000
_cell.angle_alpha   90.00
_cell.angle_beta   90.00
_cell.angle_gamma   90.00
#
_symmetry.space_group_name_H-M   'P 1'
#
loop_
_entity.id
_entity.type
_entity.pdbx_description
1 polymer ?
#
loop_
_entity_poly.entity_id
_entity_poly.type
_entity_poly.pdbx_seq_one_letter_code
_entity_poly.pdbx_strand_id
1 'polypeptide(L)'
;EWLKSQVSRAFLPKYFPRYEKFLWIDCDAWVNDWKTIEIYFKACEDGKLGITQTIGPGYKITSRVNWIIGKLAIIKSQNFKHAVKSNISYAKARKLAFAPHINIGVFSLEKNSTSWNSWQKNLEQTLKGGDIFGSEQLAMNMSVYIDEIETEFLPLNCNWITSNLLPKFDEENSTFVEPYLPNYKIGIMHLAAG
;
A
#
# COMPACT_ATOMS: atom_id res chain seq x y z
N GLU A 1 -8.23 -17.10 11.36
CA GLU A 1 -9.32 -16.12 11.23
C GLU A 1 -8.81 -14.79 10.63
N TRP A 2 -7.81 -14.12 11.21
CA TRP A 2 -7.32 -12.82 10.76
C TRP A 2 -6.79 -12.77 9.30
N LEU A 3 -6.19 -13.84 8.80
CA LEU A 3 -5.76 -13.93 7.40
C LEU A 3 -6.93 -13.84 6.40
N LYS A 4 -8.13 -14.26 6.82
CA LYS A 4 -9.33 -14.14 5.98
C LYS A 4 -9.75 -12.68 5.80
N SER A 5 -9.59 -11.85 6.83
CA SER A 5 -9.91 -10.42 6.74
C SER A 5 -8.99 -9.69 5.76
N GLN A 6 -7.71 -10.04 5.72
CA GLN A 6 -6.77 -9.47 4.76
C GLN A 6 -7.19 -9.78 3.31
N VAL A 7 -7.46 -11.05 3.02
CA VAL A 7 -7.88 -11.48 1.67
C VAL A 7 -9.24 -10.89 1.27
N SER A 8 -10.14 -10.67 2.24
CA SER A 8 -11.49 -10.15 1.98
C SER A 8 -11.51 -8.72 1.43
N ARG A 9 -10.46 -7.92 1.64
CA ARG A 9 -10.37 -6.53 1.15
C ARG A 9 -10.64 -6.40 -0.34
N ALA A 10 -10.15 -7.34 -1.14
CA ALA A 10 -10.36 -7.36 -2.59
C ALA A 10 -11.82 -7.61 -3.01
N PHE A 11 -12.70 -7.95 -2.07
CA PHE A 11 -14.09 -8.33 -2.33
C PHE A 11 -15.11 -7.40 -1.64
N LEU A 12 -14.70 -6.22 -1.19
CA LEU A 12 -15.59 -5.27 -0.50
C LEU A 12 -16.91 -5.01 -1.25
N PRO A 13 -16.92 -4.78 -2.58
CA PRO A 13 -18.18 -4.56 -3.30
C PRO A 13 -19.14 -5.73 -3.24
N LYS A 14 -18.64 -6.96 -3.10
CA LYS A 14 -19.46 -8.16 -2.95
C LYS A 14 -20.10 -8.23 -1.56
N TYR A 15 -19.37 -7.83 -0.53
CA TYR A 15 -19.88 -7.88 0.85
C TYR A 15 -20.79 -6.69 1.18
N PHE A 16 -20.54 -5.55 0.55
CA PHE A 16 -21.24 -4.29 0.81
C PHE A 16 -21.84 -3.70 -0.48
N PRO A 17 -22.77 -4.39 -1.16
CA PRO A 17 -23.24 -4.02 -2.51
C PRO A 17 -24.04 -2.71 -2.55
N ARG A 18 -24.45 -2.16 -1.41
CA ARG A 18 -25.24 -0.93 -1.31
C ARG A 18 -24.40 0.35 -1.35
N TYR A 19 -23.08 0.24 -1.21
CA TYR A 19 -22.17 1.39 -1.17
C TYR A 19 -21.50 1.58 -2.51
N GLU A 20 -21.28 2.82 -2.89
CA GLU A 20 -20.67 3.17 -4.18
C GLU A 20 -19.16 3.46 -4.07
N LYS A 21 -18.70 3.91 -2.90
CA LYS A 21 -17.30 4.19 -2.62
C LYS A 21 -16.85 3.44 -1.36
N PHE A 22 -15.64 2.93 -1.39
CA PHE A 22 -15.04 2.19 -0.28
C PHE A 22 -13.76 2.90 0.16
N LEU A 23 -13.62 3.07 1.45
CA LEU A 23 -12.38 3.44 2.10
C LEU A 23 -12.07 2.34 3.12
N TRP A 24 -10.94 1.70 2.95
CA TRP A 24 -10.40 0.76 3.92
C TRP A 24 -9.40 1.46 4.83
N ILE A 25 -9.46 1.20 6.10
CA ILE A 25 -8.50 1.62 7.12
C ILE A 25 -8.23 0.42 8.01
N ASP A 26 -6.97 0.00 8.15
CA ASP A 26 -6.59 -1.10 9.03
C ASP A 26 -6.91 -0.77 10.49
N CYS A 27 -7.17 -1.79 11.30
CA CYS A 27 -7.58 -1.63 12.70
C CYS A 27 -6.47 -1.09 13.61
N ASP A 28 -5.22 -1.10 13.17
CA ASP A 28 -4.05 -0.51 13.82
C ASP A 28 -3.71 0.89 13.29
N ALA A 29 -4.64 1.52 12.59
CA ALA A 29 -4.54 2.88 12.11
C ALA A 29 -5.66 3.76 12.69
N TRP A 30 -5.40 5.06 12.87
CA TRP A 30 -6.43 6.01 13.27
C TRP A 30 -6.34 7.32 12.50
N VAL A 31 -7.49 7.95 12.34
CA VAL A 31 -7.63 9.23 11.65
C VAL A 31 -7.25 10.36 12.61
N ASN A 32 -6.19 11.09 12.29
CA ASN A 32 -5.74 12.27 12.99
C ASN A 32 -6.28 13.58 12.34
N ASP A 33 -6.58 13.52 11.04
CA ASP A 33 -7.22 14.62 10.31
C ASP A 33 -8.34 14.10 9.40
N TRP A 34 -9.58 14.53 9.67
CA TRP A 34 -10.75 14.10 8.91
C TRP A 34 -10.72 14.50 7.44
N LYS A 35 -10.05 15.61 7.10
CA LYS A 35 -9.85 16.02 5.69
C LYS A 35 -9.20 14.93 4.83
N THR A 36 -8.40 14.07 5.44
CA THR A 36 -7.76 12.96 4.74
C THR A 36 -8.77 11.94 4.24
N ILE A 37 -9.87 11.73 4.95
CA ILE A 37 -10.98 10.88 4.50
C ILE A 37 -11.60 11.45 3.22
N GLU A 38 -11.83 12.76 3.17
CA GLU A 38 -12.36 13.45 1.99
C GLU A 38 -11.39 13.34 0.80
N ILE A 39 -10.07 13.47 1.06
CA ILE A 39 -9.02 13.29 0.05
C ILE A 39 -9.06 11.89 -0.55
N TYR A 40 -9.20 10.83 0.28
CA TYR A 40 -9.32 9.47 -0.21
C TYR A 40 -10.57 9.27 -1.06
N PHE A 41 -11.72 9.81 -0.65
CA PHE A 41 -12.95 9.71 -1.45
C PHE A 41 -12.86 10.49 -2.77
N LYS A 42 -12.13 11.58 -2.81
CA LYS A 42 -11.84 12.31 -4.04
C LYS A 42 -10.84 11.56 -4.93
N ALA A 43 -9.82 10.93 -4.34
CA ALA A 43 -8.80 10.19 -5.06
C ALA A 43 -9.35 8.95 -5.80
N CYS A 44 -10.45 8.37 -5.33
CA CYS A 44 -11.04 7.22 -5.99
C CYS A 44 -12.08 7.56 -7.06
N GLU A 45 -12.33 8.84 -7.33
CA GLU A 45 -13.23 9.25 -8.41
C GLU A 45 -12.74 8.79 -9.78
N ASP A 46 -13.67 8.60 -10.69
CA ASP A 46 -13.42 8.03 -12.01
C ASP A 46 -12.87 6.60 -12.00
N GLY A 47 -13.12 5.85 -10.92
CA GLY A 47 -12.70 4.46 -10.76
C GLY A 47 -11.23 4.25 -10.43
N LYS A 48 -10.48 5.31 -10.11
CA LYS A 48 -9.06 5.25 -9.73
C LYS A 48 -8.88 4.61 -8.36
N LEU A 49 -7.71 4.01 -8.15
CA LEU A 49 -7.27 3.57 -6.83
C LEU A 49 -6.64 4.74 -6.09
N GLY A 50 -7.24 5.21 -4.99
CA GLY A 50 -6.60 6.18 -4.08
C GLY A 50 -5.72 5.47 -3.05
N ILE A 51 -4.40 5.70 -3.07
CA ILE A 51 -3.45 4.98 -2.20
C ILE A 51 -2.15 5.78 -2.00
N THR A 52 -1.38 5.43 -0.96
CA THR A 52 -0.06 6.02 -0.72
C THR A 52 1.06 5.05 -1.07
N GLN A 53 2.19 5.59 -1.53
CA GLN A 53 3.45 4.86 -1.62
C GLN A 53 4.22 4.98 -0.31
N THR A 54 4.92 3.93 0.11
CA THR A 54 5.76 3.91 1.32
C THR A 54 7.17 4.43 1.04
N ILE A 55 7.24 5.62 0.47
CA ILE A 55 8.50 6.33 0.22
C ILE A 55 8.38 7.77 0.71
N GLY A 56 9.44 8.25 1.32
CA GLY A 56 9.49 9.64 1.77
C GLY A 56 10.78 9.96 2.51
N PRO A 57 11.02 11.25 2.75
CA PRO A 57 12.17 11.69 3.54
C PRO A 57 12.18 11.00 4.91
N GLY A 58 13.32 10.43 5.27
CA GLY A 58 13.49 9.74 6.56
C GLY A 58 12.99 8.29 6.62
N TYR A 59 12.20 7.83 5.67
CA TYR A 59 11.85 6.40 5.62
C TYR A 59 13.05 5.56 5.23
N LYS A 60 13.22 4.42 5.88
CA LYS A 60 14.31 3.48 5.55
C LYS A 60 14.15 2.96 4.13
N ILE A 61 15.26 2.93 3.38
CA ILE A 61 15.29 2.29 2.06
C ILE A 61 15.09 0.78 2.24
N THR A 62 13.95 0.27 1.79
CA THR A 62 13.58 -1.13 1.91
C THR A 62 14.08 -1.99 0.75
N SER A 63 14.39 -1.37 -0.39
CA SER A 63 14.91 -2.05 -1.58
C SER A 63 16.38 -1.74 -1.77
N ARG A 64 17.22 -2.79 -1.88
CA ARG A 64 18.68 -2.66 -2.07
C ARG A 64 19.17 -3.64 -3.12
N VAL A 65 20.14 -3.19 -3.92
CA VAL A 65 20.90 -4.06 -4.82
C VAL A 65 22.34 -4.11 -4.29
N ASN A 66 22.78 -5.29 -3.87
CA ASN A 66 24.15 -5.51 -3.42
C ASN A 66 24.91 -6.25 -4.52
N TRP A 67 25.86 -5.60 -5.15
CA TRP A 67 26.77 -6.22 -6.11
C TRP A 67 27.75 -7.13 -5.39
N ILE A 68 27.92 -8.35 -5.88
CA ILE A 68 28.84 -9.32 -5.29
C ILE A 68 30.15 -9.33 -6.08
N ILE A 69 30.07 -9.71 -7.37
CA ILE A 69 31.22 -9.76 -8.28
C ILE A 69 30.74 -9.40 -9.67
N GLY A 70 31.36 -8.42 -10.30
CA GLY A 70 31.06 -8.04 -11.67
C GLY A 70 29.56 -7.75 -11.91
N LYS A 71 28.88 -8.64 -12.65
CA LYS A 71 27.44 -8.50 -12.99
C LYS A 71 26.50 -9.20 -12.00
N LEU A 72 27.03 -9.89 -10.99
CA LEU A 72 26.21 -10.60 -10.03
C LEU A 72 25.74 -9.66 -8.91
N ALA A 73 24.44 -9.64 -8.64
CA ALA A 73 23.84 -8.81 -7.61
C ALA A 73 22.78 -9.58 -6.81
N ILE A 74 22.68 -9.27 -5.53
CA ILE A 74 21.56 -9.70 -4.67
C ILE A 74 20.55 -8.56 -4.58
N ILE A 75 19.31 -8.83 -4.99
CA ILE A 75 18.20 -7.91 -4.83
C ILE A 75 17.53 -8.19 -3.49
N LYS A 76 17.60 -7.22 -2.58
CA LYS A 76 16.87 -7.23 -1.30
C LYS A 76 15.66 -6.32 -1.43
N SER A 77 14.49 -6.91 -1.62
CA SER A 77 13.21 -6.21 -1.70
C SER A 77 12.12 -7.17 -1.21
N GLN A 78 11.21 -6.67 -0.40
CA GLN A 78 10.08 -7.47 0.10
C GLN A 78 9.23 -7.97 -1.08
N ASN A 79 8.84 -7.07 -1.98
CA ASN A 79 8.06 -7.42 -3.16
C ASN A 79 8.78 -8.43 -4.05
N PHE A 80 10.09 -8.29 -4.27
CA PHE A 80 10.87 -9.22 -5.07
C PHE A 80 10.88 -10.63 -4.47
N LYS A 81 11.24 -10.73 -3.18
CA LYS A 81 11.31 -12.01 -2.48
C LYS A 81 9.94 -12.73 -2.51
N HIS A 82 8.89 -11.99 -2.22
CA HIS A 82 7.53 -12.53 -2.20
C HIS A 82 7.04 -12.93 -3.60
N ALA A 83 7.30 -12.11 -4.62
CA ALA A 83 6.94 -12.42 -6.01
C ALA A 83 7.64 -13.70 -6.51
N VAL A 84 8.94 -13.86 -6.25
CA VAL A 84 9.68 -15.08 -6.61
C VAL A 84 9.08 -16.30 -5.89
N LYS A 85 8.76 -16.19 -4.60
CA LYS A 85 8.14 -17.27 -3.84
C LYS A 85 6.74 -17.63 -4.34
N SER A 86 6.01 -16.66 -4.88
CA SER A 86 4.69 -16.85 -5.49
C SER A 86 4.75 -17.31 -6.95
N ASN A 87 5.91 -17.75 -7.43
CA ASN A 87 6.13 -18.19 -8.82
C ASN A 87 5.77 -17.12 -9.88
N ILE A 88 5.88 -15.84 -9.52
CA ILE A 88 5.76 -14.74 -10.47
C ILE A 88 7.03 -14.72 -11.34
N SER A 89 6.88 -14.46 -12.65
CA SER A 89 8.03 -14.45 -13.57
C SER A 89 9.12 -13.47 -13.06
N TYR A 90 10.38 -13.86 -13.26
CA TYR A 90 11.53 -13.08 -12.80
C TYR A 90 11.53 -11.64 -13.33
N ALA A 91 11.07 -11.44 -14.58
CA ALA A 91 10.95 -10.11 -15.17
C ALA A 91 9.97 -9.22 -14.39
N LYS A 92 8.78 -9.74 -14.05
CA LYS A 92 7.78 -9.04 -13.22
C LYS A 92 8.30 -8.82 -11.80
N ALA A 93 8.92 -9.84 -11.19
CA ALA A 93 9.51 -9.70 -9.86
C ALA A 93 10.57 -8.60 -9.80
N ARG A 94 11.42 -8.48 -10.85
CA ARG A 94 12.40 -7.39 -10.96
C ARG A 94 11.73 -6.01 -11.08
N LYS A 95 10.67 -5.88 -11.89
CA LYS A 95 9.92 -4.61 -11.99
C LYS A 95 9.39 -4.21 -10.61
N LEU A 96 8.79 -5.14 -9.87
CA LEU A 96 8.31 -4.92 -8.50
C LEU A 96 9.42 -4.62 -7.48
N ALA A 97 10.62 -5.14 -7.68
CA ALA A 97 11.75 -4.89 -6.79
C ALA A 97 12.18 -3.42 -6.73
N PHE A 98 12.04 -2.71 -7.85
CA PHE A 98 12.44 -1.32 -8.01
C PHE A 98 11.27 -0.33 -7.94
N ALA A 99 10.04 -0.84 -7.92
CA ALA A 99 8.86 -0.01 -7.71
C ALA A 99 8.74 0.40 -6.23
N PRO A 100 8.24 1.61 -5.95
CA PRO A 100 7.90 2.01 -4.59
C PRO A 100 6.92 1.03 -3.97
N HIS A 101 7.21 0.58 -2.75
CA HIS A 101 6.30 -0.32 -2.05
C HIS A 101 4.99 0.41 -1.73
N ILE A 102 3.86 -0.26 -1.91
CA ILE A 102 2.53 0.24 -1.56
C ILE A 102 2.05 -0.54 -0.33
N ASN A 103 1.66 0.18 0.71
CA ASN A 103 0.99 -0.40 1.86
C ASN A 103 -0.52 -0.24 1.68
N ILE A 104 -1.26 -1.36 1.74
CA ILE A 104 -2.71 -1.41 1.53
C ILE A 104 -3.52 -1.28 2.81
N GLY A 105 -2.89 -0.85 3.89
CA GLY A 105 -3.60 -0.61 5.16
C GLY A 105 -4.57 0.56 5.09
N VAL A 106 -4.38 1.47 4.11
CA VAL A 106 -5.34 2.53 3.79
C VAL A 106 -5.43 2.68 2.28
N PHE A 107 -6.62 2.52 1.73
CA PHE A 107 -6.90 2.74 0.31
C PHE A 107 -8.37 3.08 0.07
N SER A 108 -8.66 3.70 -1.05
CA SER A 108 -10.03 3.97 -1.51
C SER A 108 -10.24 3.51 -2.95
N LEU A 109 -11.47 3.08 -3.25
CA LEU A 109 -11.84 2.62 -4.58
C LEU A 109 -13.36 2.67 -4.78
N GLU A 110 -13.82 3.04 -5.96
CA GLU A 110 -15.24 2.98 -6.31
C GLU A 110 -15.70 1.55 -6.60
N LYS A 111 -16.97 1.28 -6.32
CA LYS A 111 -17.61 -0.04 -6.51
C LYS A 111 -17.41 -0.62 -7.90
N ASN A 112 -17.59 0.20 -8.92
CA ASN A 112 -17.58 -0.22 -10.32
C ASN A 112 -16.19 -0.14 -10.95
N SER A 113 -15.14 0.14 -10.17
CA SER A 113 -13.77 0.17 -10.68
C SER A 113 -13.33 -1.19 -11.23
N THR A 114 -12.70 -1.18 -12.39
CA THR A 114 -12.09 -2.38 -12.99
C THR A 114 -10.87 -2.88 -12.20
N SER A 115 -10.34 -2.02 -11.33
CA SER A 115 -9.19 -2.34 -10.47
C SER A 115 -9.46 -3.51 -9.52
N TRP A 116 -10.73 -3.70 -9.10
CA TRP A 116 -11.11 -4.89 -8.30
C TRP A 116 -10.80 -6.19 -9.02
N ASN A 117 -11.09 -6.27 -10.34
CA ASN A 117 -10.84 -7.47 -11.13
C ASN A 117 -9.35 -7.78 -11.25
N SER A 118 -8.53 -6.75 -11.50
CA SER A 118 -7.07 -6.89 -11.54
C SER A 118 -6.53 -7.38 -10.19
N TRP A 119 -6.97 -6.76 -9.09
CA TRP A 119 -6.54 -7.15 -7.76
C TRP A 119 -6.92 -8.59 -7.41
N GLN A 120 -8.18 -8.99 -7.66
CA GLN A 120 -8.67 -10.36 -7.41
C GLN A 120 -7.88 -11.39 -8.22
N LYS A 121 -7.65 -11.13 -9.52
CA LYS A 121 -6.85 -11.99 -10.39
C LYS A 121 -5.42 -12.17 -9.88
N ASN A 122 -4.77 -11.07 -9.51
CA ASN A 122 -3.42 -11.11 -8.96
C ASN A 122 -3.37 -11.80 -7.60
N LEU A 123 -4.40 -11.59 -6.76
CA LEU A 123 -4.52 -12.25 -5.46
C LEU A 123 -4.65 -13.77 -5.62
N GLU A 124 -5.46 -14.24 -6.56
CA GLU A 124 -5.56 -15.67 -6.87
C GLU A 124 -4.20 -16.25 -7.29
N GLN A 125 -3.44 -15.51 -8.10
CA GLN A 125 -2.11 -15.93 -8.53
C GLN A 125 -1.13 -16.00 -7.37
N THR A 126 -1.10 -14.99 -6.49
CA THR A 126 -0.17 -14.93 -5.36
C THR A 126 -0.47 -15.97 -4.29
N LEU A 127 -1.73 -16.34 -4.11
CA LEU A 127 -2.15 -17.37 -3.16
C LEU A 127 -1.78 -18.80 -3.62
N LYS A 128 -1.62 -19.05 -4.92
CA LYS A 128 -1.29 -20.38 -5.43
C LYS A 128 0.12 -20.85 -5.11
N GLY A 129 1.06 -19.98 -4.85
CA GLY A 129 2.46 -20.37 -4.70
C GLY A 129 3.21 -19.68 -3.56
N GLY A 130 2.63 -18.69 -2.91
CA GLY A 130 3.30 -17.84 -1.93
C GLY A 130 2.90 -18.06 -0.49
N ASP A 131 3.38 -17.17 0.36
CA ASP A 131 2.87 -17.02 1.72
C ASP A 131 1.49 -16.37 1.67
N ILE A 132 0.56 -16.83 2.48
CA ILE A 132 -0.77 -16.20 2.59
C ILE A 132 -0.63 -14.78 3.12
N PHE A 133 0.24 -14.59 4.11
CA PHE A 133 0.51 -13.27 4.68
C PHE A 133 1.16 -12.34 3.64
N GLY A 134 0.53 -11.21 3.42
CA GLY A 134 1.00 -10.17 2.46
C GLY A 134 0.73 -10.51 0.98
N SER A 135 0.05 -11.63 0.66
CA SER A 135 -0.33 -11.96 -0.72
C SER A 135 -1.25 -10.92 -1.33
N GLU A 136 -2.18 -10.38 -0.56
CA GLU A 136 -3.08 -9.31 -0.99
C GLU A 136 -2.34 -7.99 -1.26
N GLN A 137 -1.30 -7.71 -0.47
CA GLN A 137 -0.46 -6.54 -0.67
C GLN A 137 0.43 -6.69 -1.90
N LEU A 138 1.04 -7.88 -2.11
CA LEU A 138 1.77 -8.18 -3.33
C LEU A 138 0.86 -8.09 -4.56
N ALA A 139 -0.35 -8.64 -4.48
CA ALA A 139 -1.34 -8.58 -5.55
C ALA A 139 -1.71 -7.15 -5.93
N MET A 140 -1.89 -6.25 -4.94
CA MET A 140 -2.15 -4.84 -5.20
C MET A 140 -0.92 -4.17 -5.86
N ASN A 141 0.29 -4.42 -5.36
CA ASN A 141 1.51 -3.92 -5.99
C ASN A 141 1.63 -4.41 -7.46
N MET A 142 1.21 -5.66 -7.74
CA MET A 142 1.15 -6.17 -9.11
C MET A 142 0.11 -5.43 -9.95
N SER A 143 -1.08 -5.21 -9.41
CA SER A 143 -2.14 -4.48 -10.11
C SER A 143 -1.70 -3.07 -10.49
N VAL A 144 -1.02 -2.36 -9.59
CA VAL A 144 -0.54 -1.00 -9.85
C VAL A 144 0.64 -0.98 -10.82
N TYR A 145 1.67 -1.82 -10.60
CA TYR A 145 2.93 -1.68 -11.34
C TYR A 145 3.09 -2.63 -12.53
N ILE A 146 2.31 -3.70 -12.62
CA ILE A 146 2.37 -4.65 -13.74
C ILE A 146 1.17 -4.50 -14.65
N ASP A 147 -0.03 -4.44 -14.08
CA ASP A 147 -1.27 -4.28 -14.84
C ASP A 147 -1.59 -2.79 -15.10
N GLU A 148 -0.89 -1.89 -14.43
CA GLU A 148 -0.93 -0.43 -14.63
C GLU A 148 -2.37 0.15 -14.46
N ILE A 149 -3.09 -0.34 -13.42
CA ILE A 149 -4.40 0.20 -13.10
C ILE A 149 -4.33 1.69 -12.78
N GLU A 150 -5.38 2.43 -13.12
CA GLU A 150 -5.46 3.86 -12.84
C GLU A 150 -5.37 4.11 -11.33
N THR A 151 -4.35 4.86 -10.92
CA THR A 151 -4.00 5.07 -9.52
C THR A 151 -3.72 6.54 -9.24
N GLU A 152 -4.39 7.08 -8.22
CA GLU A 152 -4.08 8.39 -7.65
C GLU A 152 -3.19 8.20 -6.42
N PHE A 153 -1.92 8.56 -6.54
CA PHE A 153 -0.97 8.48 -5.45
C PHE A 153 -1.09 9.67 -4.52
N LEU A 154 -1.53 9.40 -3.30
CA LEU A 154 -1.68 10.41 -2.27
C LEU A 154 -0.35 10.69 -1.55
N PRO A 155 -0.19 11.90 -0.96
CA PRO A 155 0.96 12.23 -0.14
C PRO A 155 1.14 11.26 1.04
N LEU A 156 2.39 11.09 1.48
CA LEU A 156 2.77 10.13 2.52
C LEU A 156 2.02 10.34 3.85
N ASN A 157 1.76 11.59 4.21
CA ASN A 157 1.02 11.94 5.43
C ASN A 157 -0.44 11.43 5.43
N CYS A 158 -0.99 11.00 4.29
CA CYS A 158 -2.30 10.36 4.23
C CYS A 158 -2.31 8.93 4.80
N ASN A 159 -1.15 8.25 4.87
CA ASN A 159 -0.99 6.95 5.53
C ASN A 159 0.43 6.86 6.12
N TRP A 160 0.62 7.50 7.28
CA TRP A 160 1.91 7.59 7.94
C TRP A 160 2.22 6.32 8.73
N ILE A 161 3.22 5.57 8.30
CA ILE A 161 3.62 4.31 8.95
C ILE A 161 4.64 4.62 10.04
N THR A 162 4.20 4.54 11.30
CA THR A 162 5.00 4.94 12.46
C THR A 162 6.22 4.04 12.71
N SER A 163 6.17 2.77 12.32
CA SER A 163 7.31 1.85 12.39
C SER A 163 8.47 2.25 11.45
N ASN A 164 8.19 2.99 10.41
CA ASN A 164 9.23 3.52 9.50
C ASN A 164 9.88 4.79 10.05
N LEU A 165 9.07 5.69 10.60
CA LEU A 165 9.52 6.95 11.19
C LEU A 165 8.46 7.46 12.17
N LEU A 166 8.89 7.77 13.40
CA LEU A 166 7.98 8.37 14.38
C LEU A 166 7.59 9.79 13.97
N PRO A 167 6.32 10.15 14.12
CA PRO A 167 5.87 11.52 13.88
C PRO A 167 6.37 12.46 15.00
N LYS A 168 6.33 13.75 14.73
CA LYS A 168 6.52 14.80 15.72
C LYS A 168 5.17 15.26 16.24
N PHE A 169 5.04 15.46 17.54
CA PHE A 169 3.89 16.14 18.12
C PHE A 169 4.09 17.65 18.09
N ASP A 170 3.15 18.36 17.51
CA ASP A 170 3.07 19.82 17.50
C ASP A 170 2.20 20.25 18.69
N GLU A 171 2.85 20.75 19.73
CA GLU A 171 2.17 21.16 20.98
C GLU A 171 1.26 22.37 20.77
N GLU A 172 1.64 23.29 19.87
CA GLU A 172 0.88 24.51 19.61
C GLU A 172 -0.48 24.18 18.96
N ASN A 173 -0.49 23.27 18.01
CA ASN A 173 -1.69 22.86 17.29
C ASN A 173 -2.31 21.55 17.82
N SER A 174 -1.72 20.97 18.88
CA SER A 174 -2.16 19.70 19.50
C SER A 174 -2.40 18.59 18.48
N THR A 175 -1.46 18.40 17.55
CA THR A 175 -1.61 17.44 16.45
C THR A 175 -0.28 16.78 16.10
N PHE A 176 -0.34 15.63 15.39
CA PHE A 176 0.85 14.99 14.87
C PHE A 176 1.19 15.51 13.47
N VAL A 177 2.47 15.77 13.25
CA VAL A 177 3.02 16.31 12.00
C VAL A 177 4.24 15.49 11.56
N GLU A 178 4.60 15.62 10.29
CA GLU A 178 5.86 15.08 9.78
C GLU A 178 7.04 15.67 10.57
N PRO A 179 8.07 14.84 10.91
CA PRO A 179 9.19 15.30 11.74
C PRO A 179 10.21 16.16 11.00
N TYR A 180 9.95 16.49 9.74
CA TYR A 180 10.78 17.34 8.87
C TYR A 180 9.93 18.45 8.23
N LEU A 181 10.61 19.49 7.74
CA LEU A 181 9.92 20.60 7.07
C LEU A 181 9.23 20.15 5.79
N PRO A 182 8.02 20.72 5.50
CA PRO A 182 7.39 21.83 6.22
C PRO A 182 6.47 21.42 7.38
N ASN A 183 6.63 20.23 7.96
CA ASN A 183 5.84 19.71 9.08
C ASN A 183 4.36 19.55 8.73
N TYR A 184 4.06 18.93 7.59
CA TYR A 184 2.68 18.67 7.20
C TYR A 184 1.97 17.85 8.26
N LYS A 185 0.71 18.21 8.51
CA LYS A 185 -0.16 17.47 9.42
C LYS A 185 -0.36 16.04 8.91
N ILE A 186 -0.20 15.07 9.81
CA ILE A 186 -0.47 13.68 9.50
C ILE A 186 -1.98 13.47 9.46
N GLY A 187 -2.47 12.88 8.40
CA GLY A 187 -3.88 12.59 8.20
C GLY A 187 -4.32 11.30 8.87
N ILE A 188 -3.69 10.18 8.49
CA ILE A 188 -3.93 8.88 9.11
C ILE A 188 -2.62 8.35 9.65
N MET A 189 -2.62 7.96 10.91
CA MET A 189 -1.50 7.36 11.60
C MET A 189 -1.68 5.83 11.63
N HIS A 190 -0.68 5.11 11.12
CA HIS A 190 -0.73 3.66 10.97
C HIS A 190 0.39 3.03 11.81
N LEU A 191 0.02 2.27 12.83
CA LEU A 191 0.98 1.71 13.77
C LEU A 191 1.79 0.57 13.19
N ALA A 192 1.30 -0.06 12.13
CA ALA A 192 1.86 -1.19 11.41
C ALA A 192 3.04 -1.86 12.15
N ALA A 193 2.79 -2.94 12.84
CA ALA A 193 3.81 -3.65 13.61
C ALA A 193 4.99 -4.03 12.71
N GLY A 194 6.20 -3.64 13.12
CA GLY A 194 7.44 -4.02 12.48
C GLY A 194 7.79 -5.50 12.76
#